data_2474294f5d470cb2f3411e8a791e33e8
#
_entry.id   2474294f5d470cb2f3411e8a791e33e8
#
_cell.length_a   1.000
_cell.length_b   1.000
_cell.length_c   1.000
_cell.angle_alpha   90.00
_cell.angle_beta   90.00
_cell.angle_gamma   90.00
#
_symmetry.space_group_name_H-M   'P 1'
#
loop_
_entity.id
_entity.type
_entity.pdbx_description
1 polymer ?
#
loop_
_entity_poly.entity_id
_entity_poly.type
_entity_poly.pdbx_seq_one_letter_code
_entity_poly.pdbx_strand_id
1 'polypeptide(L)'
;MANKPFHYQEPFPLGPDTTEYQLLTKDYVKVENWNGHEMLVVDPEALTILSNAASHNNSFMLRREHNQMVAKILSDPEASENDKFVALTMLRNAEVAAKGVLPFCQDTGTAIVAAYKGQQVWTGCNDEEKISLGIYKTYTENNLRYSQNAPLNMYDEVNTGCNLPAQIDLHACDGNEYNFLFVAKGGGSANKTYLYQETKALINPKTLIPFLVEKMKSLGTAACPPYHIAFVIGGTSAEMNLATVKKASVKYY
;
A
#
# COMPACT_ATOMS: atom_id res chain seq x y z
N MET A 1 -8.60 41.33 14.01
CA MET A 1 -8.89 40.52 12.82
C MET A 1 -10.13 39.70 13.14
N ALA A 2 -11.15 39.67 12.30
CA ALA A 2 -12.31 38.81 12.52
C ALA A 2 -11.87 37.35 12.36
N ASN A 3 -12.23 36.48 13.31
CA ASN A 3 -11.95 35.05 13.21
C ASN A 3 -12.66 34.50 11.98
N LYS A 4 -11.93 33.74 11.16
CA LYS A 4 -12.56 32.98 10.07
C LYS A 4 -13.53 31.95 10.68
N PRO A 5 -14.72 31.77 10.10
CA PRO A 5 -15.62 30.71 10.54
C PRO A 5 -14.94 29.35 10.41
N PHE A 6 -15.31 28.40 11.28
CA PHE A 6 -14.83 27.03 11.18
C PHE A 6 -15.24 26.41 9.84
N HIS A 7 -14.29 25.80 9.18
CA HIS A 7 -14.52 24.97 8.00
C HIS A 7 -13.59 23.76 8.08
N TYR A 8 -14.16 22.59 8.04
CA TYR A 8 -13.37 21.35 8.00
C TYR A 8 -12.73 21.21 6.62
N GLN A 9 -11.44 20.88 6.62
CA GLN A 9 -10.68 20.58 5.40
C GLN A 9 -10.00 19.23 5.57
N GLU A 10 -10.30 18.33 4.67
CA GLU A 10 -9.57 17.09 4.54
C GLU A 10 -8.22 17.36 3.89
N PRO A 11 -7.09 16.91 4.50
CA PRO A 11 -5.74 17.23 3.98
C PRO A 11 -5.50 16.69 2.55
N PHE A 12 -5.99 15.51 2.26
CA PHE A 12 -5.82 14.83 0.98
C PHE A 12 -7.14 14.12 0.61
N PRO A 13 -8.12 14.85 0.11
CA PRO A 13 -9.42 14.28 -0.25
C PRO A 13 -9.26 13.26 -1.38
N LEU A 14 -9.93 12.12 -1.24
CA LEU A 14 -9.98 11.10 -2.28
C LEU A 14 -10.93 11.54 -3.40
N GLY A 15 -10.58 11.15 -4.62
CA GLY A 15 -11.50 11.19 -5.74
C GLY A 15 -12.57 10.08 -5.65
N PRO A 16 -13.48 10.00 -6.62
CA PRO A 16 -14.44 8.90 -6.69
C PRO A 16 -13.71 7.56 -6.75
N ASP A 17 -14.15 6.60 -5.94
CA ASP A 17 -13.64 5.24 -6.01
C ASP A 17 -14.17 4.56 -7.28
N THR A 18 -13.26 4.20 -8.19
CA THR A 18 -13.56 3.51 -9.45
C THR A 18 -13.07 2.06 -9.43
N THR A 19 -12.71 1.54 -8.26
CA THR A 19 -12.20 0.17 -8.10
C THR A 19 -13.29 -0.85 -8.41
N GLU A 20 -13.00 -1.81 -9.29
CA GLU A 20 -13.87 -2.97 -9.53
C GLU A 20 -13.67 -3.99 -8.39
N TYR A 21 -14.61 -4.02 -7.46
CA TYR A 21 -14.58 -4.96 -6.33
C TYR A 21 -15.12 -6.32 -6.73
N GLN A 22 -14.47 -7.37 -6.23
CA GLN A 22 -14.93 -8.74 -6.32
C GLN A 22 -15.50 -9.20 -4.98
N LEU A 23 -16.66 -9.84 -5.01
CA LEU A 23 -17.27 -10.38 -3.81
C LEU A 23 -16.44 -11.55 -3.28
N LEU A 24 -15.89 -11.39 -2.06
CA LEU A 24 -15.17 -12.45 -1.37
C LEU A 24 -16.15 -13.40 -0.63
N THR A 25 -17.02 -12.85 0.21
CA THR A 25 -18.03 -13.58 0.95
C THR A 25 -19.11 -12.64 1.48
N LYS A 26 -20.30 -13.19 1.81
CA LYS A 26 -21.38 -12.50 2.51
C LYS A 26 -21.65 -13.10 3.90
N ASP A 27 -20.98 -14.17 4.27
CA ASP A 27 -21.37 -15.00 5.40
C ASP A 27 -20.95 -14.42 6.76
N TYR A 28 -20.03 -13.47 6.77
CA TYR A 28 -19.41 -12.91 7.98
C TYR A 28 -19.86 -11.48 8.29
N VAL A 29 -20.88 -10.99 7.62
CA VAL A 29 -21.37 -9.62 7.79
C VAL A 29 -22.89 -9.61 7.89
N LYS A 30 -23.42 -8.76 8.76
CA LYS A 30 -24.87 -8.50 8.88
C LYS A 30 -25.11 -7.05 9.23
N VAL A 31 -26.30 -6.56 8.91
CA VAL A 31 -26.77 -5.23 9.32
C VAL A 31 -27.73 -5.38 10.48
N GLU A 32 -27.48 -4.66 11.57
CA GLU A 32 -28.34 -4.59 12.74
C GLU A 32 -28.74 -3.15 13.02
N ASN A 33 -29.93 -2.94 13.57
CA ASN A 33 -30.38 -1.61 14.00
C ASN A 33 -30.10 -1.41 15.49
N TRP A 34 -29.23 -0.45 15.80
CA TRP A 34 -28.92 -0.07 17.18
C TRP A 34 -29.35 1.38 17.43
N ASN A 35 -30.37 1.56 18.26
CA ASN A 35 -30.91 2.89 18.60
C ASN A 35 -31.25 3.76 17.37
N GLY A 36 -31.79 3.15 16.31
CA GLY A 36 -32.18 3.87 15.09
C GLY A 36 -31.06 4.06 14.07
N HIS A 37 -29.85 3.54 14.35
CA HIS A 37 -28.74 3.55 13.41
C HIS A 37 -28.51 2.15 12.84
N GLU A 38 -28.34 2.06 11.54
CA GLU A 38 -27.88 0.82 10.89
C GLU A 38 -26.40 0.61 11.21
N MET A 39 -26.10 -0.51 11.84
CA MET A 39 -24.74 -0.92 12.20
C MET A 39 -24.33 -2.09 11.32
N LEU A 40 -23.17 -1.99 10.68
CA LEU A 40 -22.53 -3.14 10.04
C LEU A 40 -21.82 -3.95 11.12
N VAL A 41 -22.34 -5.13 11.41
CA VAL A 41 -21.72 -6.08 12.35
C VAL A 41 -20.89 -7.07 11.54
N VAL A 42 -19.59 -7.08 11.82
CA VAL A 42 -18.60 -7.88 11.11
C VAL A 42 -18.06 -8.94 12.07
N ASP A 43 -18.17 -10.19 11.68
CA ASP A 43 -17.53 -11.29 12.40
C ASP A 43 -16.00 -11.12 12.35
N PRO A 44 -15.28 -11.30 13.46
CA PRO A 44 -13.81 -11.21 13.47
C PRO A 44 -13.09 -12.05 12.41
N GLU A 45 -13.63 -13.20 12.05
CA GLU A 45 -13.04 -14.07 11.02
C GLU A 45 -13.06 -13.42 9.63
N ALA A 46 -14.01 -12.51 9.35
CA ALA A 46 -14.02 -11.74 8.10
C ALA A 46 -12.73 -10.94 7.89
N LEU A 47 -12.18 -10.35 8.97
CA LEU A 47 -10.93 -9.59 8.89
C LEU A 47 -9.73 -10.50 8.55
N THR A 48 -9.73 -11.70 9.12
CA THR A 48 -8.71 -12.71 8.83
C THR A 48 -8.80 -13.21 7.38
N ILE A 49 -10.00 -13.52 6.90
CA ILE A 49 -10.24 -13.96 5.53
C ILE A 49 -9.86 -12.87 4.53
N LEU A 50 -10.31 -11.63 4.78
CA LEU A 50 -10.02 -10.50 3.91
C LEU A 50 -8.52 -10.23 3.81
N SER A 51 -7.83 -10.16 4.95
CA SER A 51 -6.40 -9.85 4.97
C SER A 51 -5.55 -10.98 4.38
N ASN A 52 -5.96 -12.24 4.55
CA ASN A 52 -5.33 -13.37 3.86
C ASN A 52 -5.51 -13.26 2.34
N ALA A 53 -6.72 -13.09 1.85
CA ALA A 53 -7.00 -12.99 0.43
C ALA A 53 -6.30 -11.78 -0.23
N ALA A 54 -6.34 -10.62 0.43
CA ALA A 54 -5.71 -9.40 -0.08
C ALA A 54 -4.18 -9.51 -0.11
N SER A 55 -3.57 -10.06 0.94
CA SER A 55 -2.12 -10.28 1.01
C SER A 55 -1.65 -11.31 -0.01
N HIS A 56 -2.42 -12.38 -0.23
CA HIS A 56 -2.18 -13.33 -1.30
C HIS A 56 -2.19 -12.63 -2.67
N ASN A 57 -3.25 -11.88 -2.97
CA ASN A 57 -3.35 -11.17 -4.24
C ASN A 57 -2.19 -10.17 -4.45
N ASN A 58 -1.79 -9.46 -3.41
CA ASN A 58 -0.64 -8.56 -3.46
C ASN A 58 0.69 -9.26 -3.79
N SER A 59 0.82 -10.54 -3.49
CA SER A 59 2.05 -11.29 -3.71
C SER A 59 2.09 -12.03 -5.05
N PHE A 60 0.93 -12.34 -5.63
CA PHE A 60 0.81 -13.18 -6.82
C PHE A 60 0.22 -12.48 -8.03
N MET A 61 -0.46 -11.35 -7.87
CA MET A 61 -1.17 -10.67 -8.95
C MET A 61 -0.72 -9.21 -9.07
N LEU A 62 -0.40 -8.79 -10.28
CA LEU A 62 -0.12 -7.40 -10.62
C LEU A 62 -1.36 -6.74 -11.23
N ARG A 63 -1.53 -5.44 -10.96
CA ARG A 63 -2.63 -4.66 -11.54
C ARG A 63 -2.52 -4.60 -13.07
N ARG A 64 -3.67 -4.61 -13.72
CA ARG A 64 -3.78 -4.55 -15.17
C ARG A 64 -3.05 -3.35 -15.77
N GLU A 65 -3.24 -2.17 -15.18
CA GLU A 65 -2.62 -0.93 -15.64
C GLU A 65 -1.09 -1.00 -15.55
N HIS A 66 -0.56 -1.63 -14.50
CA HIS A 66 0.89 -1.84 -14.38
C HIS A 66 1.41 -2.72 -15.51
N ASN A 67 0.78 -3.86 -15.76
CA ASN A 67 1.18 -4.76 -16.84
C ASN A 67 1.05 -4.08 -18.22
N GLN A 68 0.03 -3.24 -18.42
CA GLN A 68 -0.12 -2.46 -19.64
C GLN A 68 1.00 -1.42 -19.84
N MET A 69 1.46 -0.78 -18.75
CA MET A 69 2.61 0.15 -18.83
C MET A 69 3.91 -0.59 -19.16
N VAL A 70 4.15 -1.74 -18.57
CA VAL A 70 5.32 -2.57 -18.90
C VAL A 70 5.23 -3.05 -20.34
N ALA A 71 4.06 -3.45 -20.82
CA ALA A 71 3.87 -3.89 -22.20
C ALA A 71 4.16 -2.79 -23.23
N LYS A 72 3.94 -1.52 -22.94
CA LYS A 72 4.27 -0.40 -23.82
C LYS A 72 5.75 -0.30 -24.14
N ILE A 73 6.62 -0.74 -23.22
CA ILE A 73 8.08 -0.75 -23.46
C ILE A 73 8.45 -1.62 -24.67
N LEU A 74 7.69 -2.68 -24.93
CA LEU A 74 7.96 -3.58 -26.07
C LEU A 74 7.83 -2.89 -27.44
N SER A 75 7.05 -1.84 -27.52
CA SER A 75 6.82 -1.04 -28.73
C SER A 75 7.44 0.36 -28.69
N ASP A 76 8.16 0.69 -27.61
CA ASP A 76 8.81 1.99 -27.47
C ASP A 76 10.04 2.07 -28.39
N PRO A 77 10.11 3.04 -29.33
CA PRO A 77 11.24 3.20 -30.21
C PRO A 77 12.55 3.62 -29.52
N GLU A 78 12.45 4.21 -28.31
CA GLU A 78 13.62 4.58 -27.51
C GLU A 78 14.13 3.43 -26.63
N ALA A 79 13.35 2.36 -26.48
CA ALA A 79 13.75 1.19 -25.69
C ALA A 79 14.80 0.34 -26.43
N SER A 80 15.88 0.02 -25.71
CA SER A 80 16.88 -0.92 -26.21
C SER A 80 16.31 -2.36 -26.29
N GLU A 81 16.99 -3.23 -27.02
CA GLU A 81 16.63 -4.66 -27.08
C GLU A 81 16.68 -5.30 -25.68
N ASN A 82 17.60 -4.86 -24.81
CA ASN A 82 17.66 -5.31 -23.43
C ASN A 82 16.44 -4.85 -22.62
N ASP A 83 15.98 -3.61 -22.78
CA ASP A 83 14.79 -3.11 -22.10
C ASP A 83 13.54 -3.91 -22.51
N LYS A 84 13.40 -4.19 -23.80
CA LYS A 84 12.30 -5.02 -24.32
C LYS A 84 12.37 -6.44 -23.79
N PHE A 85 13.55 -7.05 -23.74
CA PHE A 85 13.75 -8.38 -23.17
C PHE A 85 13.35 -8.43 -21.69
N VAL A 86 13.78 -7.44 -20.89
CA VAL A 86 13.43 -7.33 -19.48
C VAL A 86 11.92 -7.15 -19.31
N ALA A 87 11.30 -6.23 -20.07
CA ALA A 87 9.86 -6.00 -20.03
C ALA A 87 9.06 -7.28 -20.35
N LEU A 88 9.45 -8.01 -21.40
CA LEU A 88 8.83 -9.28 -21.76
C LEU A 88 8.97 -10.32 -20.65
N THR A 89 10.15 -10.39 -20.03
CA THR A 89 10.41 -11.30 -18.90
C THR A 89 9.55 -10.96 -17.68
N MET A 90 9.38 -9.67 -17.38
CA MET A 90 8.48 -9.22 -16.31
C MET A 90 7.02 -9.61 -16.56
N LEU A 91 6.52 -9.46 -17.79
CA LEU A 91 5.15 -9.85 -18.15
C LEU A 91 4.95 -11.38 -18.04
N ARG A 92 5.92 -12.17 -18.51
CA ARG A 92 5.89 -13.63 -18.37
C ARG A 92 5.94 -14.05 -16.91
N ASN A 93 6.75 -13.37 -16.09
CA ASN A 93 6.80 -13.60 -14.65
C ASN A 93 5.44 -13.31 -13.98
N ALA A 94 4.77 -12.21 -14.37
CA ALA A 94 3.42 -11.90 -13.86
C ALA A 94 2.41 -13.01 -14.22
N GLU A 95 2.46 -13.54 -15.45
CA GLU A 95 1.61 -14.66 -15.87
C GLU A 95 1.88 -15.94 -15.06
N VAL A 96 3.15 -16.26 -14.79
CA VAL A 96 3.52 -17.42 -13.99
C VAL A 96 3.09 -17.25 -12.54
N ALA A 97 3.30 -16.07 -11.96
CA ALA A 97 2.94 -15.76 -10.59
C ALA A 97 1.41 -15.83 -10.35
N ALA A 98 0.62 -15.41 -11.33
CA ALA A 98 -0.85 -15.47 -11.25
C ALA A 98 -1.43 -16.88 -11.06
N LYS A 99 -0.60 -17.92 -11.21
CA LYS A 99 -0.97 -19.31 -10.88
C LYS A 99 -0.99 -19.59 -9.37
N GLY A 100 -0.53 -18.65 -8.54
CA GLY A 100 -0.58 -18.74 -7.08
C GLY A 100 0.42 -19.73 -6.44
N VAL A 101 1.46 -20.14 -7.18
CA VAL A 101 2.47 -21.10 -6.65
C VAL A 101 3.73 -20.39 -6.16
N LEU A 102 4.26 -19.49 -6.97
CA LEU A 102 5.42 -18.66 -6.65
C LEU A 102 5.04 -17.17 -6.81
N PRO A 103 5.44 -16.29 -5.88
CA PRO A 103 5.15 -14.87 -5.99
C PRO A 103 5.89 -14.24 -7.16
N PHE A 104 5.40 -13.09 -7.63
CA PHE A 104 6.05 -12.37 -8.73
C PHE A 104 7.40 -11.73 -8.36
N CYS A 105 7.72 -11.63 -7.08
CA CYS A 105 8.99 -11.11 -6.58
C CYS A 105 9.48 -11.92 -5.38
N GLN A 106 10.79 -12.16 -5.31
CA GLN A 106 11.41 -12.78 -4.14
C GLN A 106 11.38 -11.89 -2.89
N ASP A 107 11.34 -10.57 -3.07
CA ASP A 107 11.15 -9.62 -1.97
C ASP A 107 9.65 -9.44 -1.74
N THR A 108 9.10 -10.27 -0.87
CA THR A 108 7.67 -10.25 -0.52
C THR A 108 7.31 -9.15 0.48
N GLY A 109 8.32 -8.41 0.95
CA GLY A 109 8.20 -7.13 1.61
C GLY A 109 7.57 -7.14 3.00
N THR A 110 7.34 -5.93 3.52
CA THR A 110 6.56 -5.69 4.73
C THR A 110 5.10 -5.50 4.36
N ALA A 111 4.21 -6.19 5.06
CA ALA A 111 2.78 -5.98 4.93
C ALA A 111 2.37 -4.65 5.59
N ILE A 112 1.69 -3.80 4.84
CA ILE A 112 1.16 -2.53 5.30
C ILE A 112 -0.34 -2.51 5.03
N VAL A 113 -1.12 -2.10 6.03
CA VAL A 113 -2.57 -1.95 5.92
C VAL A 113 -2.94 -0.54 6.38
N ALA A 114 -3.60 0.21 5.50
CA ALA A 114 -4.28 1.44 5.89
C ALA A 114 -5.79 1.20 5.78
N ALA A 115 -6.50 1.37 6.89
CA ALA A 115 -7.93 1.08 6.93
C ALA A 115 -8.72 2.27 7.48
N TYR A 116 -9.91 2.44 6.94
CA TYR A 116 -10.87 3.48 7.31
C TYR A 116 -12.15 2.80 7.80
N LYS A 117 -12.31 2.79 9.13
CA LYS A 117 -13.43 2.13 9.81
C LYS A 117 -14.54 3.14 10.08
N GLY A 118 -15.69 2.93 9.47
CA GLY A 118 -16.89 3.72 9.73
C GLY A 118 -17.33 3.64 11.20
N GLN A 119 -17.83 4.74 11.74
CA GLN A 119 -18.34 4.80 13.13
C GLN A 119 -19.49 3.83 13.39
N GLN A 120 -20.15 3.36 12.34
CA GLN A 120 -21.25 2.39 12.39
C GLN A 120 -20.79 0.96 12.05
N VAL A 121 -19.50 0.67 12.19
CA VAL A 121 -18.94 -0.68 12.02
C VAL A 121 -18.53 -1.27 13.37
N TRP A 122 -19.11 -2.41 13.70
CA TRP A 122 -18.80 -3.16 14.90
C TRP A 122 -18.13 -4.49 14.58
N THR A 123 -16.95 -4.70 15.11
CA THR A 123 -16.17 -5.95 14.94
C THR A 123 -16.08 -6.76 16.23
N GLY A 124 -16.23 -6.11 17.39
CA GLY A 124 -16.20 -6.76 18.70
C GLY A 124 -14.89 -7.45 19.09
N CYS A 125 -13.77 -7.10 18.40
CA CYS A 125 -12.47 -7.72 18.60
C CYS A 125 -11.32 -6.72 18.49
N ASN A 126 -10.09 -7.19 18.66
CA ASN A 126 -8.90 -6.45 18.25
C ASN A 126 -8.70 -6.65 16.73
N ASP A 127 -9.08 -5.64 15.93
CA ASP A 127 -9.03 -5.68 14.48
C ASP A 127 -7.60 -5.92 13.98
N GLU A 128 -6.62 -5.27 14.60
CA GLU A 128 -5.20 -5.40 14.23
C GLU A 128 -4.69 -6.83 14.41
N GLU A 129 -5.11 -7.51 15.48
CA GLU A 129 -4.78 -8.93 15.72
C GLU A 129 -5.36 -9.84 14.63
N LYS A 130 -6.62 -9.62 14.24
CA LYS A 130 -7.29 -10.43 13.22
C LYS A 130 -6.73 -10.20 11.82
N ILE A 131 -6.41 -8.97 11.49
CA ILE A 131 -5.71 -8.61 10.25
C ILE A 131 -4.33 -9.25 10.22
N SER A 132 -3.57 -9.15 11.31
CA SER A 132 -2.24 -9.77 11.44
C SER A 132 -2.30 -11.28 11.28
N LEU A 133 -3.33 -11.94 11.81
CA LEU A 133 -3.52 -13.39 11.64
C LEU A 133 -3.71 -13.78 10.17
N GLY A 134 -4.48 -13.01 9.40
CA GLY A 134 -4.64 -13.25 7.95
C GLY A 134 -3.33 -13.08 7.19
N ILE A 135 -2.56 -12.04 7.51
CA ILE A 135 -1.22 -11.83 6.95
C ILE A 135 -0.29 -13.00 7.32
N TYR A 136 -0.26 -13.40 8.59
CA TYR A 136 0.50 -14.55 9.06
C TYR A 136 0.20 -15.81 8.22
N LYS A 137 -1.08 -16.14 8.06
CA LYS A 137 -1.52 -17.30 7.25
C LYS A 137 -0.99 -17.20 5.83
N THR A 138 -1.08 -16.03 5.20
CA THR A 138 -0.58 -15.83 3.84
C THR A 138 0.90 -16.17 3.73
N TYR A 139 1.74 -15.66 4.61
CA TYR A 139 3.18 -15.87 4.53
C TYR A 139 3.62 -17.27 4.94
N THR A 140 2.92 -17.92 5.85
CA THR A 140 3.29 -19.26 6.36
C THR A 140 2.71 -20.42 5.54
N GLU A 141 1.59 -20.21 4.87
CA GLU A 141 0.89 -21.23 4.09
C GLU A 141 1.24 -21.20 2.59
N ASN A 142 1.93 -20.13 2.13
CA ASN A 142 2.36 -19.99 0.74
C ASN A 142 3.90 -19.93 0.64
N ASN A 143 4.43 -20.03 -0.58
CA ASN A 143 5.87 -19.98 -0.86
C ASN A 143 6.40 -18.53 -0.83
N LEU A 144 6.14 -17.81 0.25
CA LEU A 144 6.61 -16.44 0.45
C LEU A 144 7.85 -16.39 1.33
N ARG A 145 8.72 -15.42 1.08
CA ARG A 145 9.90 -15.18 1.88
C ARG A 145 9.53 -14.38 3.12
N TYR A 146 10.05 -14.77 4.28
CA TYR A 146 9.96 -13.98 5.50
C TYR A 146 11.01 -12.87 5.47
N SER A 147 10.61 -11.68 5.01
CA SER A 147 11.50 -10.52 4.86
C SER A 147 11.52 -9.61 6.08
N GLN A 148 10.58 -9.81 7.02
CA GLN A 148 10.44 -8.92 8.17
C GLN A 148 11.44 -9.25 9.26
N ASN A 149 12.24 -8.25 9.62
CA ASN A 149 13.06 -8.25 10.82
C ASN A 149 12.42 -7.38 11.90
N ALA A 150 12.62 -7.75 13.14
CA ALA A 150 12.24 -6.96 14.30
C ALA A 150 13.48 -6.64 15.16
N PRO A 151 13.61 -5.43 15.70
CA PRO A 151 14.71 -5.08 16.58
C PRO A 151 14.55 -5.77 17.94
N LEU A 152 15.60 -6.42 18.42
CA LEU A 152 15.69 -6.92 19.81
C LEU A 152 16.13 -5.81 20.76
N ASN A 153 17.01 -4.95 20.30
CA ASN A 153 17.50 -3.76 20.96
C ASN A 153 18.01 -2.78 19.90
N MET A 154 18.72 -1.73 20.29
CA MET A 154 19.19 -0.70 19.36
C MET A 154 20.31 -1.16 18.40
N TYR A 155 20.88 -2.34 18.61
CA TYR A 155 22.01 -2.87 17.81
C TYR A 155 21.69 -4.18 17.11
N ASP A 156 20.68 -4.93 17.56
CA ASP A 156 20.41 -6.29 17.10
C ASP A 156 19.00 -6.41 16.50
N GLU A 157 18.93 -7.05 15.36
CA GLU A 157 17.69 -7.42 14.68
C GLU A 157 17.58 -8.94 14.54
N VAL A 158 16.34 -9.44 14.51
CA VAL A 158 16.05 -10.85 14.26
C VAL A 158 14.98 -10.98 13.19
N ASN A 159 15.14 -11.93 12.28
CA ASN A 159 14.07 -12.32 11.39
C ASN A 159 12.96 -13.00 12.19
N THR A 160 11.73 -12.52 12.04
CA THR A 160 10.60 -12.99 12.86
C THR A 160 10.08 -14.38 12.46
N GLY A 161 10.48 -14.90 11.29
CA GLY A 161 10.06 -16.22 10.81
C GLY A 161 8.59 -16.35 10.43
N CYS A 162 7.87 -15.25 10.35
CA CYS A 162 6.45 -15.23 9.99
C CYS A 162 5.99 -13.94 9.28
N ASN A 163 6.93 -13.07 8.97
CA ASN A 163 6.73 -11.75 8.34
C ASN A 163 5.86 -10.76 9.15
N LEU A 164 5.70 -10.99 10.45
CA LEU A 164 5.14 -10.02 11.39
C LEU A 164 6.28 -9.33 12.17
N PRO A 165 6.04 -8.13 12.76
CA PRO A 165 4.80 -7.37 12.74
C PRO A 165 4.52 -6.74 11.37
N ALA A 166 3.24 -6.61 11.04
CA ALA A 166 2.78 -5.77 9.95
C ALA A 166 2.64 -4.32 10.43
N GLN A 167 2.68 -3.36 9.50
CA GLN A 167 2.27 -2.00 9.81
C GLN A 167 0.76 -1.87 9.55
N ILE A 168 -0.04 -1.59 10.57
CA ILE A 168 -1.50 -1.48 10.46
C ILE A 168 -1.93 -0.13 11.03
N ASP A 169 -2.50 0.72 10.18
CA ASP A 169 -3.00 2.03 10.53
C ASP A 169 -4.53 2.04 10.38
N LEU A 170 -5.26 2.16 11.50
CA LEU A 170 -6.72 2.20 11.52
C LEU A 170 -7.18 3.62 11.77
N HIS A 171 -7.99 4.16 10.86
CA HIS A 171 -8.56 5.50 10.95
C HIS A 171 -10.08 5.42 11.09
N ALA A 172 -10.66 6.22 11.99
CA ALA A 172 -12.10 6.37 12.08
C ALA A 172 -12.60 7.32 10.99
N CYS A 173 -13.76 6.99 10.40
CA CYS A 173 -14.49 7.85 9.47
C CYS A 173 -16.00 7.73 9.71
N ASP A 174 -16.79 8.57 9.04
CA ASP A 174 -18.25 8.48 9.11
C ASP A 174 -18.78 7.28 8.31
N GLY A 175 -19.98 6.82 8.65
CA GLY A 175 -20.70 5.81 7.89
C GLY A 175 -20.53 4.38 8.40
N ASN A 176 -20.97 3.44 7.58
CA ASN A 176 -20.99 2.00 7.87
C ASN A 176 -20.13 1.17 6.93
N GLU A 177 -19.18 1.80 6.25
CA GLU A 177 -18.18 1.12 5.42
C GLU A 177 -16.91 0.84 6.22
N TYR A 178 -16.21 -0.23 5.88
CA TYR A 178 -14.88 -0.52 6.38
C TYR A 178 -13.95 -0.79 5.19
N ASN A 179 -13.19 0.23 4.82
CA ASN A 179 -12.35 0.24 3.63
C ASN A 179 -10.90 -0.04 3.98
N PHE A 180 -10.22 -0.84 3.16
CA PHE A 180 -8.85 -1.28 3.37
C PHE A 180 -7.98 -1.06 2.14
N LEU A 181 -6.77 -0.56 2.37
CA LEU A 181 -5.69 -0.56 1.40
C LEU A 181 -4.58 -1.49 1.90
N PHE A 182 -4.37 -2.61 1.21
CA PHE A 182 -3.28 -3.54 1.48
C PHE A 182 -2.11 -3.27 0.56
N VAL A 183 -0.92 -3.16 1.12
CA VAL A 183 0.33 -2.91 0.39
C VAL A 183 1.40 -3.88 0.86
N ALA A 184 2.08 -4.54 -0.06
CA ALA A 184 3.33 -5.23 0.21
C ALA A 184 4.49 -4.33 -0.26
N LYS A 185 5.31 -3.85 0.68
CA LYS A 185 6.39 -2.91 0.38
C LYS A 185 7.75 -3.58 0.55
N GLY A 186 8.42 -3.83 -0.57
CA GLY A 186 9.76 -4.41 -0.57
C GLY A 186 10.82 -3.50 0.05
N GLY A 187 11.89 -4.10 0.60
CA GLY A 187 12.97 -3.40 1.27
C GLY A 187 13.69 -2.41 0.35
N GLY A 188 13.89 -2.75 -0.92
CA GLY A 188 14.48 -1.85 -1.92
C GLY A 188 13.66 -0.57 -2.09
N SER A 189 12.34 -0.70 -2.19
CA SER A 189 11.43 0.46 -2.26
C SER A 189 11.42 1.26 -0.95
N ALA A 190 11.41 0.59 0.20
CA ALA A 190 11.46 1.26 1.51
C ALA A 190 12.73 2.10 1.66
N ASN A 191 13.88 1.56 1.27
CA ASN A 191 15.19 2.25 1.31
C ASN A 191 15.31 3.42 0.33
N LYS A 192 14.36 3.59 -0.60
CA LYS A 192 14.30 4.72 -1.54
C LYS A 192 13.18 5.71 -1.23
N THR A 193 12.67 5.66 0.00
CA THR A 193 11.73 6.65 0.52
C THR A 193 12.50 7.70 1.32
N TYR A 194 12.44 8.96 0.88
CA TYR A 194 13.19 10.06 1.49
C TYR A 194 12.25 11.18 1.93
N LEU A 195 12.59 11.82 3.04
CA LEU A 195 12.01 13.06 3.49
C LEU A 195 13.03 14.19 3.33
N TYR A 196 12.65 15.24 2.61
CA TYR A 196 13.45 16.44 2.45
C TYR A 196 12.76 17.60 3.16
N GLN A 197 13.51 18.32 3.98
CA GLN A 197 13.02 19.55 4.62
C GLN A 197 13.64 20.74 3.93
N GLU A 198 12.80 21.50 3.22
CA GLU A 198 13.21 22.61 2.40
C GLU A 198 12.42 23.87 2.77
N THR A 199 12.94 25.00 2.39
CA THR A 199 12.24 26.28 2.60
C THR A 199 11.22 26.55 1.51
N LYS A 200 10.29 27.47 1.79
CA LYS A 200 9.30 27.95 0.81
C LYS A 200 9.93 28.45 -0.50
N ALA A 201 11.19 28.86 -0.49
CA ALA A 201 11.93 29.30 -1.67
C ALA A 201 12.04 28.21 -2.75
N LEU A 202 11.94 26.92 -2.37
CA LEU A 202 11.93 25.80 -3.32
C LEU A 202 10.60 25.70 -4.09
N ILE A 203 9.49 26.19 -3.54
CA ILE A 203 8.13 25.97 -4.10
C ILE A 203 7.87 26.96 -5.25
N ASN A 204 8.61 26.79 -6.33
CA ASN A 204 8.33 27.45 -7.61
C ASN A 204 8.89 26.58 -8.76
N PRO A 205 8.36 26.67 -9.99
CA PRO A 205 8.76 25.78 -11.08
C PRO A 205 10.25 25.83 -11.45
N LYS A 206 10.92 26.97 -11.25
CA LYS A 206 12.33 27.14 -11.63
C LYS A 206 13.29 26.37 -10.71
N THR A 207 12.93 26.20 -9.44
CA THR A 207 13.75 25.52 -8.44
C THR A 207 13.24 24.12 -8.14
N LEU A 208 11.92 23.92 -8.06
CA LEU A 208 11.33 22.65 -7.70
C LEU A 208 11.58 21.54 -8.75
N ILE A 209 11.39 21.84 -10.04
CA ILE A 209 11.59 20.84 -11.09
C ILE A 209 13.04 20.33 -11.14
N PRO A 210 14.08 21.19 -11.17
CA PRO A 210 15.47 20.72 -11.10
C PRO A 210 15.79 19.91 -9.85
N PHE A 211 15.25 20.33 -8.69
CA PHE A 211 15.41 19.60 -7.43
C PHE A 211 14.81 18.18 -7.53
N LEU A 212 13.58 18.04 -8.00
CA LEU A 212 12.93 16.74 -8.16
C LEU A 212 13.71 15.85 -9.13
N VAL A 213 14.17 16.39 -10.26
CA VAL A 213 15.00 15.65 -11.24
C VAL A 213 16.31 15.16 -10.61
N GLU A 214 16.98 16.00 -9.82
CA GLU A 214 18.19 15.60 -9.08
C GLU A 214 17.89 14.44 -8.12
N LYS A 215 16.81 14.54 -7.33
CA LYS A 215 16.42 13.50 -6.37
C LYS A 215 16.01 12.19 -7.07
N MET A 216 15.32 12.28 -8.20
CA MET A 216 15.03 11.09 -9.02
C MET A 216 16.31 10.38 -9.48
N LYS A 217 17.28 11.12 -10.01
CA LYS A 217 18.56 10.56 -10.43
C LYS A 217 19.32 9.89 -9.28
N SER A 218 19.23 10.45 -8.07
CA SER A 218 19.89 9.89 -6.88
C SER A 218 19.32 8.55 -6.41
N LEU A 219 18.12 8.15 -6.86
CA LEU A 219 17.54 6.85 -6.54
C LEU A 219 18.39 5.68 -7.07
N GLY A 220 19.06 5.88 -8.20
CA GLY A 220 19.85 4.83 -8.83
C GLY A 220 19.02 3.63 -9.27
N THR A 221 19.65 2.47 -9.44
CA THR A 221 19.02 1.25 -9.97
C THR A 221 18.85 0.12 -8.94
N ALA A 222 19.30 0.32 -7.70
CA ALA A 222 19.36 -0.75 -6.69
C ALA A 222 18.00 -1.28 -6.22
N ALA A 223 16.91 -0.54 -6.49
CA ALA A 223 15.54 -0.95 -6.13
C ALA A 223 14.74 -1.52 -7.30
N CYS A 224 15.39 -2.10 -8.29
CA CYS A 224 14.79 -2.81 -9.43
C CYS A 224 13.86 -1.94 -10.29
N PRO A 225 14.39 -1.04 -11.13
CA PRO A 225 13.59 -0.28 -12.08
C PRO A 225 12.84 -1.20 -13.09
N PRO A 226 11.79 -0.73 -13.76
CA PRO A 226 11.29 0.64 -13.78
C PRO A 226 10.54 1.04 -12.51
N TYR A 227 10.64 2.33 -12.13
CA TYR A 227 10.05 2.84 -10.91
C TYR A 227 8.70 3.52 -11.14
N HIS A 228 7.77 3.33 -10.18
CA HIS A 228 6.69 4.26 -9.94
C HIS A 228 7.15 5.24 -8.86
N ILE A 229 7.26 6.52 -9.21
CA ILE A 229 7.75 7.55 -8.29
C ILE A 229 6.59 8.43 -7.86
N ALA A 230 6.47 8.66 -6.57
CA ALA A 230 5.50 9.58 -5.99
C ALA A 230 6.22 10.71 -5.26
N PHE A 231 5.70 11.92 -5.40
CA PHE A 231 6.13 13.11 -4.66
C PHE A 231 4.96 13.66 -3.87
N VAL A 232 5.20 13.94 -2.60
CA VAL A 232 4.28 14.67 -1.73
C VAL A 232 4.94 15.96 -1.29
N ILE A 233 4.30 17.08 -1.60
CA ILE A 233 4.82 18.42 -1.31
C ILE A 233 3.92 19.07 -0.28
N GLY A 234 4.48 19.34 0.90
CA GLY A 234 3.74 19.87 2.04
C GLY A 234 3.20 18.77 2.94
N GLY A 235 2.40 19.15 3.89
CA GLY A 235 1.86 18.33 4.95
C GLY A 235 2.08 18.98 6.33
N THR A 236 1.39 18.48 7.34
CA THR A 236 1.45 19.04 8.70
C THR A 236 2.56 18.43 9.56
N SER A 237 3.09 17.29 9.15
CA SER A 237 4.16 16.56 9.84
C SER A 237 4.93 15.63 8.92
N ALA A 238 6.12 15.21 9.34
CA ALA A 238 6.90 14.19 8.66
C ALA A 238 6.14 12.85 8.56
N GLU A 239 5.41 12.49 9.60
CA GLU A 239 4.58 11.29 9.64
C GLU A 239 3.46 11.33 8.60
N MET A 240 2.73 12.45 8.52
CA MET A 240 1.69 12.63 7.49
C MET A 240 2.27 12.52 6.08
N ASN A 241 3.42 13.15 5.82
CA ASN A 241 4.08 13.06 4.52
C ASN A 241 4.47 11.61 4.17
N LEU A 242 5.01 10.88 5.12
CA LEU A 242 5.40 9.48 4.92
C LEU A 242 4.18 8.59 4.65
N ALA A 243 3.11 8.72 5.44
CA ALA A 243 1.86 7.99 5.22
C ALA A 243 1.25 8.32 3.85
N THR A 244 1.26 9.60 3.47
CA THR A 244 0.70 10.06 2.19
C THR A 244 1.52 9.56 1.01
N VAL A 245 2.86 9.62 1.05
CA VAL A 245 3.70 9.17 -0.07
C VAL A 245 3.60 7.65 -0.28
N LYS A 246 3.43 6.86 0.78
CA LYS A 246 3.17 5.43 0.66
C LYS A 246 1.88 5.16 -0.12
N LYS A 247 0.80 5.84 0.23
CA LYS A 247 -0.49 5.73 -0.46
C LYS A 247 -0.41 6.25 -1.91
N ALA A 248 0.24 7.39 -2.14
CA ALA A 248 0.44 7.95 -3.48
C ALA A 248 1.26 7.02 -4.38
N SER A 249 2.28 6.33 -3.84
CA SER A 249 3.13 5.41 -4.61
C SER A 249 2.37 4.21 -5.18
N VAL A 250 1.22 3.87 -4.63
CA VAL A 250 0.32 2.81 -5.11
C VAL A 250 -0.93 3.36 -5.81
N LYS A 251 -0.94 4.66 -6.14
CA LYS A 251 -2.04 5.34 -6.82
C LYS A 251 -3.35 5.30 -6.03
N TYR A 252 -3.28 5.50 -4.73
CA TYR A 252 -4.46 5.56 -3.88
C TYR A 252 -5.19 6.91 -3.97
N TYR A 253 -4.46 7.98 -4.29
CA TYR A 253 -5.00 9.34 -4.52
C TYR A 253 -5.19 9.62 -6.01
#